data_498f6deb0c39293c69ee41db5b2d790a
#
_entry.id   498f6deb0c39293c69ee41db5b2d790a
#
_cell.length_a   1.000
_cell.length_b   1.000
_cell.length_c   1.000
_cell.angle_alpha   90.00
_cell.angle_beta   90.00
_cell.angle_gamma   90.00
#
_symmetry.space_group_name_H-M   'P 1'
#
loop_
_entity.id
_entity.type
_entity.pdbx_description
1 polymer ?
#
loop_
_entity_poly.entity_id
_entity_poly.type
_entity_poly.pdbx_seq_one_letter_code
_entity_poly.pdbx_strand_id
1 'polypeptide(L)'
;MAIPISYNVRNLKLRKGLTIMTALGIALTVTTAIFLMALLAGLHRAFVSSGNPLNVLVLRKGSEAELSGGFDAALFPTLKVLPGIAKDSHGEPMVSGEWVVVIVLPRKDGTGEVNVTVRGMMPDGLELRPSAKLIEGRWFQPGQREVVVSKSIRSRFSHANIGDSMEFGKGSWKVVGVFDAGGSAYESEIWSDVNQMASDFDRQGGYSSAYLRATDPIAADALKNRVGDDQRLKLEGMLETDYYAKQTSSGAPIKYIGIVV
;
A
#
# COMPACT_ATOMS: atom_id res chain seq x y z
N MET A 1 -40.96 22.86 -40.73
CA MET A 1 -40.35 24.19 -40.73
C MET A 1 -39.25 24.20 -39.69
N ALA A 2 -38.00 24.42 -40.11
CA ALA A 2 -36.87 24.50 -39.16
C ALA A 2 -36.79 25.94 -38.61
N ILE A 3 -36.74 26.11 -37.29
CA ILE A 3 -36.59 27.41 -36.64
C ILE A 3 -35.19 27.95 -36.98
N PRO A 4 -35.06 29.18 -37.53
CA PRO A 4 -33.76 29.72 -37.88
C PRO A 4 -32.86 29.87 -36.62
N ILE A 5 -31.59 29.42 -36.70
CA ILE A 5 -30.59 29.48 -35.61
C ILE A 5 -30.43 30.93 -35.09
N SER A 6 -30.56 31.91 -35.98
CA SER A 6 -30.52 33.35 -35.63
C SER A 6 -31.55 33.76 -34.57
N TYR A 7 -32.73 33.12 -34.56
CA TYR A 7 -33.77 33.39 -33.56
C TYR A 7 -33.36 32.90 -32.16
N ASN A 8 -32.76 31.70 -32.11
CA ASN A 8 -32.25 31.12 -30.85
C ASN A 8 -31.12 31.98 -30.28
N VAL A 9 -30.16 32.41 -31.10
CA VAL A 9 -29.06 33.29 -30.68
C VAL A 9 -29.56 34.63 -30.15
N ARG A 10 -30.57 35.22 -30.81
CA ARG A 10 -31.17 36.48 -30.35
C ARG A 10 -31.89 36.31 -29.01
N ASN A 11 -32.59 35.19 -28.79
CA ASN A 11 -33.28 34.92 -27.52
C ASN A 11 -32.31 34.71 -26.38
N LEU A 12 -31.18 34.02 -26.61
CA LEU A 12 -30.07 33.85 -25.65
C LEU A 12 -29.49 35.22 -25.23
N LYS A 13 -29.30 36.14 -26.19
CA LYS A 13 -28.77 37.48 -25.91
C LYS A 13 -29.77 38.36 -25.11
N LEU A 14 -31.06 38.19 -25.32
CA LEU A 14 -32.11 38.93 -24.61
C LEU A 14 -32.25 38.46 -23.15
N ARG A 15 -32.01 37.14 -22.89
CA ARG A 15 -32.09 36.53 -21.54
C ARG A 15 -30.73 36.15 -21.00
N LYS A 16 -29.70 36.94 -21.27
CA LYS A 16 -28.30 36.66 -20.94
C LYS A 16 -28.07 36.27 -19.48
N GLY A 17 -28.77 36.92 -18.54
CA GLY A 17 -28.63 36.59 -17.11
C GLY A 17 -29.08 35.17 -16.79
N LEU A 18 -30.27 34.76 -17.26
CA LEU A 18 -30.78 33.38 -17.05
C LEU A 18 -29.92 32.36 -17.77
N THR A 19 -29.50 32.65 -19.00
CA THR A 19 -28.62 31.78 -19.78
C THR A 19 -27.27 31.54 -19.09
N ILE A 20 -26.66 32.61 -18.54
CA ILE A 20 -25.40 32.51 -17.80
C ILE A 20 -25.60 31.69 -16.51
N MET A 21 -26.65 31.90 -15.74
CA MET A 21 -26.94 31.16 -14.53
C MET A 21 -27.14 29.65 -14.81
N THR A 22 -27.90 29.34 -15.87
CA THR A 22 -28.08 27.94 -16.28
C THR A 22 -26.76 27.31 -16.74
N ALA A 23 -25.98 28.02 -17.54
CA ALA A 23 -24.67 27.55 -18.01
C ALA A 23 -23.69 27.32 -16.82
N LEU A 24 -23.67 28.23 -15.85
CA LEU A 24 -22.86 28.07 -14.64
C LEU A 24 -23.31 26.87 -13.78
N GLY A 25 -24.62 26.66 -13.64
CA GLY A 25 -25.16 25.49 -12.95
C GLY A 25 -24.73 24.18 -13.60
N ILE A 26 -24.86 24.08 -14.92
CA ILE A 26 -24.40 22.90 -15.68
C ILE A 26 -22.88 22.76 -15.58
N ALA A 27 -22.13 23.85 -15.74
CA ALA A 27 -20.69 23.82 -15.64
C ALA A 27 -20.21 23.32 -14.25
N LEU A 28 -20.85 23.76 -13.16
CA LEU A 28 -20.53 23.35 -11.81
C LEU A 28 -20.79 21.85 -11.60
N THR A 29 -21.93 21.33 -12.04
CA THR A 29 -22.26 19.90 -11.92
C THR A 29 -21.30 19.04 -12.72
N VAL A 30 -20.99 19.40 -13.96
CA VAL A 30 -20.04 18.68 -14.81
C VAL A 30 -18.63 18.71 -14.20
N THR A 31 -18.18 19.88 -13.74
CA THR A 31 -16.86 20.03 -13.10
C THR A 31 -16.74 19.16 -11.85
N THR A 32 -17.78 19.15 -11.01
CA THR A 32 -17.80 18.30 -9.81
C THR A 32 -17.75 16.82 -10.17
N ALA A 33 -18.50 16.39 -11.18
CA ALA A 33 -18.46 15.00 -11.65
C ALA A 33 -17.09 14.60 -12.19
N ILE A 34 -16.47 15.44 -13.02
CA ILE A 34 -15.12 15.20 -13.55
C ILE A 34 -14.09 15.17 -12.42
N PHE A 35 -14.18 16.10 -11.46
CA PHE A 35 -13.29 16.13 -10.31
C PHE A 35 -13.37 14.83 -9.47
N LEU A 36 -14.58 14.35 -9.19
CA LEU A 36 -14.79 13.09 -8.46
C LEU A 36 -14.24 11.89 -9.24
N MET A 37 -14.47 11.84 -10.55
CA MET A 37 -13.92 10.77 -11.39
C MET A 37 -12.39 10.81 -11.44
N ALA A 38 -11.78 11.98 -11.54
CA ALA A 38 -10.33 12.13 -11.53
C ALA A 38 -9.73 11.74 -10.18
N LEU A 39 -10.38 12.11 -9.07
CA LEU A 39 -9.98 11.72 -7.72
C LEU A 39 -10.01 10.19 -7.55
N LEU A 40 -11.10 9.55 -7.96
CA LEU A 40 -11.23 8.09 -7.91
C LEU A 40 -10.20 7.38 -8.79
N ALA A 41 -9.95 7.89 -10.00
CA ALA A 41 -8.94 7.35 -10.89
C ALA A 41 -7.52 7.51 -10.33
N GLY A 42 -7.24 8.66 -9.68
CA GLY A 42 -5.97 8.91 -9.01
C GLY A 42 -5.73 7.96 -7.85
N LEU A 43 -6.73 7.79 -6.98
CA LEU A 43 -6.68 6.81 -5.89
C LEU A 43 -6.46 5.39 -6.41
N HIS A 44 -7.25 4.97 -7.41
CA HIS A 44 -7.11 3.65 -8.02
C HIS A 44 -5.70 3.41 -8.56
N ARG A 45 -5.12 4.38 -9.29
CA ARG A 45 -3.73 4.27 -9.78
C ARG A 45 -2.72 4.17 -8.65
N ALA A 46 -2.83 4.99 -7.60
CA ALA A 46 -1.91 4.96 -6.47
C ALA A 46 -1.89 3.58 -5.78
N PHE A 47 -3.03 2.93 -5.64
CA PHE A 47 -3.13 1.62 -5.01
C PHE A 47 -2.71 0.46 -5.94
N VAL A 48 -3.13 0.47 -7.20
CA VAL A 48 -2.75 -0.57 -8.17
C VAL A 48 -1.27 -0.51 -8.55
N SER A 49 -0.66 0.69 -8.52
CA SER A 49 0.79 0.84 -8.73
C SER A 49 1.62 0.37 -7.55
N SER A 50 0.99 0.02 -6.41
CA SER A 50 1.72 -0.39 -5.20
C SER A 50 2.18 -1.84 -5.25
N GLY A 51 1.45 -2.70 -5.95
CA GLY A 51 1.77 -4.12 -6.03
C GLY A 51 2.67 -4.46 -7.23
N ASN A 52 3.52 -5.47 -7.04
CA ASN A 52 4.23 -6.09 -8.15
C ASN A 52 3.44 -7.31 -8.64
N PRO A 53 3.14 -7.43 -9.96
CA PRO A 53 2.34 -8.54 -10.48
C PRO A 53 2.99 -9.93 -10.32
N LEU A 54 4.30 -9.97 -10.06
CA LEU A 54 5.02 -11.21 -9.80
C LEU A 54 5.12 -11.53 -8.30
N ASN A 55 4.61 -10.68 -7.42
CA ASN A 55 4.57 -10.97 -5.99
C ASN A 55 3.26 -11.66 -5.62
N VAL A 56 3.39 -12.77 -4.91
CA VAL A 56 2.29 -13.47 -4.25
C VAL A 56 2.36 -13.15 -2.76
N LEU A 57 1.34 -12.47 -2.26
CA LEU A 57 1.11 -12.24 -0.84
C LEU A 57 0.42 -13.46 -0.25
N VAL A 58 0.98 -13.98 0.82
CA VAL A 58 0.45 -15.12 1.58
C VAL A 58 -0.06 -14.62 2.93
N LEU A 59 -1.33 -14.90 3.21
CA LEU A 59 -2.00 -14.58 4.46
C LEU A 59 -2.56 -15.85 5.11
N ARG A 60 -2.90 -15.77 6.38
CA ARG A 60 -3.71 -16.80 7.02
C ARG A 60 -5.07 -16.87 6.33
N LYS A 61 -5.56 -18.07 6.06
CA LYS A 61 -6.87 -18.29 5.41
C LYS A 61 -7.99 -17.58 6.18
N GLY A 62 -8.79 -16.80 5.45
CA GLY A 62 -9.87 -15.97 6.01
C GLY A 62 -9.41 -14.62 6.57
N SER A 63 -8.13 -14.24 6.43
CA SER A 63 -7.65 -12.89 6.74
C SER A 63 -7.76 -11.99 5.51
N GLU A 64 -8.39 -10.83 5.66
CA GLU A 64 -8.54 -9.86 4.57
C GLU A 64 -7.41 -8.83 4.51
N ALA A 65 -6.60 -8.74 5.59
CA ALA A 65 -5.49 -7.79 5.68
C ALA A 65 -4.35 -8.37 6.52
N GLU A 66 -3.12 -7.90 6.24
CA GLU A 66 -1.92 -8.29 6.98
C GLU A 66 -2.00 -8.00 8.49
N LEU A 67 -2.74 -6.93 8.86
CA LEU A 67 -2.93 -6.55 10.28
C LEU A 67 -3.87 -7.50 11.05
N SER A 68 -4.75 -8.21 10.35
CA SER A 68 -5.81 -9.02 10.98
C SER A 68 -5.47 -10.50 11.11
N GLY A 69 -4.31 -10.92 10.64
CA GLY A 69 -3.92 -12.32 10.58
C GLY A 69 -2.51 -12.57 11.08
N GLY A 70 -2.15 -13.84 11.07
CA GLY A 70 -0.79 -14.29 11.34
C GLY A 70 -0.73 -15.82 11.23
N PHE A 71 0.45 -16.33 10.94
CA PHE A 71 0.72 -17.75 10.85
C PHE A 71 2.05 -18.11 11.50
N ASP A 72 2.18 -19.36 11.89
CA ASP A 72 3.36 -19.89 12.58
C ASP A 72 4.60 -19.85 11.67
N ALA A 73 5.72 -19.37 12.20
CA ALA A 73 7.00 -19.34 11.51
C ALA A 73 7.48 -20.74 11.06
N ALA A 74 7.02 -21.81 11.72
CA ALA A 74 7.32 -23.18 11.32
C ALA A 74 6.79 -23.53 9.91
N LEU A 75 5.82 -22.81 9.38
CA LEU A 75 5.30 -22.97 8.02
C LEU A 75 6.19 -22.28 6.96
N PHE A 76 7.00 -21.30 7.36
CA PHE A 76 7.79 -20.49 6.44
C PHE A 76 8.81 -21.30 5.61
N PRO A 77 9.53 -22.31 6.14
CA PRO A 77 10.40 -23.16 5.33
C PRO A 77 9.66 -23.90 4.21
N THR A 78 8.40 -24.30 4.44
CA THR A 78 7.57 -24.95 3.41
C THR A 78 7.25 -23.97 2.28
N LEU A 79 7.02 -22.70 2.58
CA LEU A 79 6.80 -21.67 1.56
C LEU A 79 8.04 -21.45 0.70
N LYS A 80 9.24 -21.45 1.28
CA LYS A 80 10.51 -21.23 0.58
C LYS A 80 10.83 -22.27 -0.52
N VAL A 81 10.32 -23.48 -0.37
CA VAL A 81 10.62 -24.59 -1.31
C VAL A 81 9.54 -24.80 -2.37
N LEU A 82 8.53 -23.92 -2.42
CA LEU A 82 7.49 -24.01 -3.44
C LEU A 82 8.08 -23.77 -4.85
N PRO A 83 7.74 -24.62 -5.84
CA PRO A 83 8.25 -24.45 -7.20
C PRO A 83 7.62 -23.21 -7.85
N GLY A 84 8.42 -22.49 -8.65
CA GLY A 84 8.01 -21.27 -9.34
C GLY A 84 8.43 -19.98 -8.62
N ILE A 85 9.11 -20.08 -7.47
CA ILE A 85 9.72 -18.94 -6.80
C ILE A 85 11.00 -18.53 -7.54
N ALA A 86 11.11 -17.22 -7.79
CA ALA A 86 12.33 -16.63 -8.34
C ALA A 86 13.47 -16.70 -7.32
N LYS A 87 14.69 -16.73 -7.82
CA LYS A 87 15.90 -16.73 -6.99
C LYS A 87 16.61 -15.39 -7.12
N ASP A 88 17.27 -14.99 -6.06
CA ASP A 88 18.15 -13.83 -6.04
C ASP A 88 19.48 -14.09 -6.78
N SER A 89 20.40 -13.13 -6.73
CA SER A 89 21.74 -13.24 -7.34
C SER A 89 22.64 -14.32 -6.67
N HIS A 90 22.29 -14.79 -5.48
CA HIS A 90 22.99 -15.81 -4.71
C HIS A 90 22.38 -17.20 -4.89
N GLY A 91 21.27 -17.31 -5.62
CA GLY A 91 20.55 -18.55 -5.86
C GLY A 91 19.53 -18.90 -4.77
N GLU A 92 19.31 -18.00 -3.79
CA GLU A 92 18.33 -18.19 -2.72
C GLU A 92 16.93 -17.80 -3.17
N PRO A 93 15.88 -18.48 -2.66
CA PRO A 93 14.49 -18.13 -3.02
C PRO A 93 14.12 -16.75 -2.50
N MET A 94 13.57 -15.90 -3.35
CA MET A 94 13.10 -14.55 -3.01
C MET A 94 11.79 -14.62 -2.23
N VAL A 95 11.89 -14.76 -0.93
CA VAL A 95 10.77 -14.90 0.02
C VAL A 95 11.03 -14.06 1.26
N SER A 96 10.05 -13.26 1.67
CA SER A 96 10.12 -12.46 2.89
C SER A 96 8.95 -12.79 3.81
N GLY A 97 9.24 -13.22 5.04
CA GLY A 97 8.27 -13.24 6.13
C GLY A 97 8.22 -11.86 6.78
N GLU A 98 7.02 -11.35 7.03
CA GLU A 98 6.83 -9.97 7.45
C GLU A 98 5.89 -9.83 8.64
N TRP A 99 6.16 -8.86 9.49
CA TRP A 99 5.22 -8.36 10.49
C TRP A 99 4.77 -6.96 10.16
N VAL A 100 3.46 -6.73 10.23
CA VAL A 100 2.88 -5.41 10.07
C VAL A 100 2.19 -5.01 11.38
N VAL A 101 2.51 -3.84 11.89
CA VAL A 101 1.90 -3.26 13.09
C VAL A 101 1.52 -1.80 12.83
N VAL A 102 0.64 -1.28 13.66
CA VAL A 102 0.29 0.14 13.65
C VAL A 102 0.79 0.78 14.93
N ILE A 103 1.47 1.89 14.79
CA ILE A 103 1.93 2.74 15.90
C ILE A 103 1.28 4.11 15.79
N VAL A 104 1.32 4.88 16.85
CA VAL A 104 0.81 6.25 16.90
C VAL A 104 1.99 7.20 16.92
N LEU A 105 2.02 8.14 15.98
CA LEU A 105 3.07 9.15 15.89
C LEU A 105 2.51 10.57 15.92
N PRO A 106 3.18 11.51 16.63
CA PRO A 106 2.80 12.91 16.64
C PRO A 106 3.16 13.60 15.31
N ARG A 107 2.23 14.40 14.81
CA ARG A 107 2.48 15.23 13.63
C ARG A 107 3.40 16.41 13.95
N LYS A 108 4.20 16.83 12.97
CA LYS A 108 5.07 18.02 13.07
C LYS A 108 4.31 19.31 13.29
N ASP A 109 3.12 19.42 12.72
CA ASP A 109 2.28 20.62 12.78
C ASP A 109 1.48 20.76 14.07
N GLY A 110 1.63 19.82 15.01
CA GLY A 110 0.92 19.82 16.29
C GLY A 110 -0.58 19.53 16.20
N THR A 111 -1.09 19.08 15.03
CA THR A 111 -2.53 18.78 14.82
C THR A 111 -2.96 17.44 15.44
N GLY A 112 -2.13 16.83 16.29
CA GLY A 112 -2.43 15.59 16.99
C GLY A 112 -1.58 14.40 16.54
N GLU A 113 -2.08 13.22 16.84
CA GLU A 113 -1.41 11.94 16.60
C GLU A 113 -2.15 11.15 15.51
N VAL A 114 -1.41 10.36 14.74
CA VAL A 114 -1.94 9.58 13.62
C VAL A 114 -1.37 8.17 13.65
N ASN A 115 -2.20 7.21 13.27
CA ASN A 115 -1.79 5.83 13.05
C ASN A 115 -0.84 5.73 11.84
N VAL A 116 0.32 5.12 12.06
CA VAL A 116 1.34 4.87 11.03
C VAL A 116 1.67 3.39 11.02
N THR A 117 1.75 2.82 9.83
CA THR A 117 2.12 1.42 9.63
C THR A 117 3.63 1.25 9.72
N VAL A 118 4.06 0.31 10.55
CA VAL A 118 5.45 -0.18 10.59
C VAL A 118 5.47 -1.60 10.06
N ARG A 119 6.35 -1.83 9.11
CA ARG A 119 6.58 -3.14 8.50
C ARG A 119 7.97 -3.64 8.87
N GLY A 120 8.03 -4.76 9.59
CA GLY A 120 9.24 -5.54 9.74
C GLY A 120 9.32 -6.55 8.61
N MET A 121 10.44 -6.60 7.92
CA MET A 121 10.66 -7.52 6.81
C MET A 121 12.03 -8.20 6.90
N MET A 122 12.18 -9.33 6.24
CA MET A 122 13.47 -9.95 5.99
C MET A 122 14.27 -9.10 4.98
N PRO A 123 15.60 -9.26 4.87
CA PRO A 123 16.41 -8.53 3.87
C PRO A 123 15.85 -8.64 2.44
N ASP A 124 15.41 -9.83 2.04
CA ASP A 124 14.82 -10.09 0.73
C ASP A 124 13.55 -9.24 0.48
N GLY A 125 12.87 -8.79 1.53
CA GLY A 125 11.70 -7.94 1.44
C GLY A 125 11.96 -6.60 0.74
N LEU A 126 13.20 -6.10 0.81
CA LEU A 126 13.62 -4.90 0.07
C LEU A 126 13.68 -5.16 -1.43
N GLU A 127 14.22 -6.31 -1.83
CA GLU A 127 14.35 -6.71 -3.24
C GLU A 127 12.98 -7.03 -3.88
N LEU A 128 12.02 -7.46 -3.07
CA LEU A 128 10.64 -7.69 -3.51
C LEU A 128 9.92 -6.37 -3.87
N ARG A 129 10.47 -5.21 -3.47
CA ARG A 129 9.88 -3.87 -3.67
C ARG A 129 10.79 -2.93 -4.46
N PRO A 130 11.09 -3.23 -5.73
CA PRO A 130 12.06 -2.46 -6.53
C PRO A 130 11.60 -1.01 -6.83
N SER A 131 10.33 -0.69 -6.62
CA SER A 131 9.80 0.67 -6.74
C SER A 131 10.25 1.57 -5.59
N ALA A 132 10.55 1.01 -4.42
CA ALA A 132 11.06 1.76 -3.28
C ALA A 132 12.57 1.96 -3.41
N LYS A 133 12.99 3.22 -3.50
CA LYS A 133 14.39 3.59 -3.68
C LYS A 133 14.89 4.35 -2.46
N LEU A 134 16.03 3.94 -1.94
CA LEU A 134 16.72 4.69 -0.90
C LEU A 134 17.19 6.03 -1.49
N ILE A 135 16.81 7.15 -0.88
CA ILE A 135 17.16 8.48 -1.34
C ILE A 135 18.16 9.19 -0.42
N GLU A 136 18.25 8.74 0.85
CA GLU A 136 19.19 9.30 1.82
C GLU A 136 19.54 8.27 2.90
N GLY A 137 20.77 8.25 3.38
CA GLY A 137 21.23 7.32 4.41
C GLY A 137 21.47 5.89 3.89
N ARG A 138 21.04 4.89 4.64
CA ARG A 138 21.18 3.46 4.31
C ARG A 138 19.93 2.67 4.71
N TRP A 139 19.82 1.45 4.21
CA TRP A 139 18.83 0.48 4.69
C TRP A 139 19.14 0.03 6.13
N PHE A 140 18.12 -0.40 6.86
CA PHE A 140 18.27 -0.98 8.19
C PHE A 140 19.14 -2.24 8.14
N GLN A 141 19.81 -2.54 9.24
CA GLN A 141 20.60 -3.76 9.40
C GLN A 141 19.79 -4.80 10.20
N PRO A 142 19.85 -6.10 9.79
CA PRO A 142 19.20 -7.17 10.53
C PRO A 142 19.66 -7.22 12.01
N GLY A 143 18.71 -7.45 12.91
CA GLY A 143 18.97 -7.55 14.34
C GLY A 143 19.22 -6.20 15.05
N GLN A 144 19.08 -5.08 14.36
CA GLN A 144 19.24 -3.76 14.96
C GLN A 144 17.88 -3.05 15.07
N ARG A 145 17.71 -2.23 16.13
CA ARG A 145 16.57 -1.30 16.24
C ARG A 145 16.78 -0.10 15.34
N GLU A 146 16.69 -0.35 14.05
CA GLU A 146 16.85 0.65 13.01
C GLU A 146 15.60 0.68 12.13
N VAL A 147 15.23 1.89 11.73
CA VAL A 147 14.12 2.12 10.81
C VAL A 147 14.55 2.95 9.62
N VAL A 148 13.92 2.68 8.50
CA VAL A 148 13.95 3.53 7.31
C VAL A 148 12.55 4.06 7.09
N VAL A 149 12.42 5.38 6.97
CA VAL A 149 11.14 6.05 6.84
C VAL A 149 10.89 6.45 5.40
N SER A 150 9.63 6.47 4.98
CA SER A 150 9.32 7.04 3.68
C SER A 150 9.51 8.56 3.66
N LYS A 151 9.69 9.13 2.49
CA LYS A 151 9.75 10.57 2.27
C LYS A 151 8.52 11.30 2.83
N SER A 152 7.34 10.69 2.71
CA SER A 152 6.08 11.22 3.23
C SER A 152 6.08 11.22 4.77
N ILE A 153 6.51 10.12 5.40
CA ILE A 153 6.63 10.03 6.87
C ILE A 153 7.59 11.09 7.39
N ARG A 154 8.79 11.20 6.79
CA ARG A 154 9.77 12.22 7.16
C ARG A 154 9.21 13.65 7.11
N SER A 155 8.40 13.95 6.11
CA SER A 155 7.85 15.31 5.95
C SER A 155 6.77 15.65 6.95
N ARG A 156 6.00 14.67 7.43
CA ARG A 156 4.77 14.85 8.19
C ARG A 156 4.89 14.63 9.69
N PHE A 157 5.85 13.80 10.13
CA PHE A 157 5.95 13.35 11.52
C PHE A 157 7.21 13.87 12.21
N SER A 158 7.10 14.07 13.54
CA SER A 158 8.23 14.44 14.39
C SER A 158 9.19 13.26 14.55
N HIS A 159 10.44 13.54 14.87
CA HIS A 159 11.49 12.53 15.11
C HIS A 159 11.69 11.54 13.93
N ALA A 160 11.47 11.99 12.69
CA ALA A 160 11.57 11.17 11.48
C ALA A 160 12.77 11.56 10.57
N ASN A 161 13.73 12.35 11.06
CA ASN A 161 14.94 12.66 10.31
C ASN A 161 16.02 11.62 10.61
N ILE A 162 16.97 11.45 9.69
CA ILE A 162 18.12 10.56 9.92
C ILE A 162 18.86 11.00 11.18
N GLY A 163 19.13 10.03 12.05
CA GLY A 163 19.75 10.24 13.34
C GLY A 163 18.78 10.43 14.50
N ASP A 164 17.52 10.76 14.22
CA ASP A 164 16.48 10.82 15.25
C ASP A 164 16.16 9.42 15.80
N SER A 165 15.52 9.38 16.96
CA SER A 165 15.00 8.16 17.57
C SER A 165 13.48 8.22 17.69
N MET A 166 12.84 7.13 17.30
CA MET A 166 11.40 6.90 17.46
C MET A 166 11.13 5.92 18.57
N GLU A 167 10.25 6.26 19.51
CA GLU A 167 9.88 5.39 20.62
C GLU A 167 8.60 4.62 20.25
N PHE A 168 8.71 3.32 20.08
CA PHE A 168 7.56 2.42 19.90
C PHE A 168 7.91 0.97 20.26
N GLY A 169 6.86 0.17 20.55
CA GLY A 169 7.06 -1.18 21.07
C GLY A 169 7.77 -1.15 22.42
N LYS A 170 8.84 -1.89 22.59
CA LYS A 170 9.65 -1.95 23.82
C LYS A 170 10.97 -1.19 23.71
N GLY A 171 11.17 -0.38 22.69
CA GLY A 171 12.47 0.22 22.48
C GLY A 171 12.49 1.50 21.67
N SER A 172 13.69 2.07 21.63
CA SER A 172 14.05 3.23 20.84
C SER A 172 14.62 2.78 19.50
N TRP A 173 14.05 3.27 18.39
CA TRP A 173 14.40 2.89 17.04
C TRP A 173 15.07 4.06 16.31
N LYS A 174 16.29 3.84 15.88
CA LYS A 174 17.08 4.86 15.19
C LYS A 174 16.67 4.97 13.71
N VAL A 175 16.38 6.19 13.27
CA VAL A 175 16.15 6.46 11.85
C VAL A 175 17.49 6.49 11.12
N VAL A 176 17.73 5.57 10.18
CA VAL A 176 19.01 5.40 9.48
C VAL A 176 18.93 5.70 7.98
N GLY A 177 17.74 5.84 7.44
CA GLY A 177 17.56 6.16 6.02
C GLY A 177 16.18 6.67 5.68
N VAL A 178 16.06 7.18 4.47
CA VAL A 178 14.82 7.67 3.88
C VAL A 178 14.66 7.07 2.50
N PHE A 179 13.46 6.55 2.20
CA PHE A 179 13.13 6.01 0.89
C PHE A 179 11.98 6.77 0.22
N ASP A 180 11.95 6.72 -1.09
CA ASP A 180 10.86 7.19 -1.95
C ASP A 180 10.21 5.98 -2.60
N ALA A 181 8.92 5.80 -2.41
CA ALA A 181 8.16 4.69 -2.97
C ALA A 181 7.30 5.09 -4.18
N GLY A 182 7.57 6.25 -4.78
CA GLY A 182 6.93 6.70 -6.02
C GLY A 182 5.42 6.92 -5.92
N GLY A 183 4.93 7.31 -4.73
CA GLY A 183 3.50 7.52 -4.47
C GLY A 183 2.68 6.23 -4.30
N SER A 184 3.33 5.08 -4.12
CA SER A 184 2.67 3.82 -3.77
C SER A 184 2.17 3.83 -2.32
N ALA A 185 1.44 2.77 -1.90
CA ALA A 185 0.97 2.61 -0.52
C ALA A 185 2.12 2.61 0.50
N TYR A 186 3.30 2.19 0.09
CA TYR A 186 4.51 2.18 0.92
C TYR A 186 4.99 3.56 1.37
N GLU A 187 4.52 4.65 0.72
CA GLU A 187 4.79 6.03 1.16
C GLU A 187 4.22 6.36 2.55
N SER A 188 3.32 5.55 3.06
CA SER A 188 2.76 5.67 4.41
C SER A 188 3.37 4.71 5.42
N GLU A 189 4.47 4.03 5.08
CA GLU A 189 5.09 3.01 5.92
C GLU A 189 6.47 3.43 6.45
N ILE A 190 6.83 2.81 7.58
CA ILE A 190 8.17 2.76 8.17
C ILE A 190 8.64 1.31 8.06
N TRP A 191 9.89 1.08 7.65
CA TRP A 191 10.44 -0.26 7.45
C TRP A 191 11.56 -0.58 8.42
N SER A 192 11.60 -1.82 8.91
CA SER A 192 12.53 -2.31 9.91
C SER A 192 12.85 -3.79 9.72
N ASP A 193 13.77 -4.32 10.54
CA ASP A 193 14.03 -5.75 10.64
C ASP A 193 12.86 -6.50 11.30
N VAL A 194 12.44 -7.62 10.69
CA VAL A 194 11.29 -8.40 11.16
C VAL A 194 11.54 -9.06 12.51
N ASN A 195 12.75 -9.57 12.76
CA ASN A 195 13.05 -10.29 13.98
C ASN A 195 13.13 -9.36 15.18
N GLN A 196 13.78 -8.21 15.00
CA GLN A 196 13.83 -7.19 16.05
C GLN A 196 12.44 -6.64 16.36
N MET A 197 11.62 -6.40 15.34
CA MET A 197 10.25 -5.94 15.52
C MET A 197 9.38 -7.01 16.21
N ALA A 198 9.49 -8.27 15.82
CA ALA A 198 8.78 -9.37 16.48
C ALA A 198 9.14 -9.47 17.96
N SER A 199 10.41 -9.24 18.31
CA SER A 199 10.87 -9.19 19.70
C SER A 199 10.24 -8.05 20.49
N ASP A 200 10.19 -6.85 19.92
CA ASP A 200 9.70 -5.65 20.59
C ASP A 200 8.17 -5.64 20.78
N PHE A 201 7.45 -6.40 19.96
CA PHE A 201 5.98 -6.51 20.04
C PHE A 201 5.49 -7.85 20.61
N ASP A 202 6.36 -8.69 21.19
CA ASP A 202 6.04 -10.04 21.71
C ASP A 202 5.35 -10.95 20.67
N ARG A 203 5.84 -10.89 19.43
CA ARG A 203 5.29 -11.64 18.30
C ARG A 203 6.29 -12.63 17.69
N GLN A 204 7.24 -13.10 18.49
CA GLN A 204 8.17 -14.15 18.05
C GLN A 204 7.41 -15.43 17.69
N GLY A 205 7.94 -16.16 16.72
CA GLY A 205 7.40 -17.45 16.31
C GLY A 205 6.33 -17.39 15.24
N GLY A 206 6.07 -16.22 14.62
CA GLY A 206 5.13 -16.10 13.50
C GLY A 206 5.42 -14.95 12.56
N TYR A 207 4.53 -14.80 11.57
CA TYR A 207 4.51 -13.69 10.63
C TYR A 207 3.06 -13.28 10.38
N SER A 208 2.81 -12.00 10.14
CA SER A 208 1.48 -11.53 9.71
C SER A 208 1.22 -11.88 8.24
N SER A 209 2.26 -11.88 7.42
CA SER A 209 2.22 -12.19 6.00
C SER A 209 3.54 -12.78 5.51
N ALA A 210 3.55 -13.36 4.32
CA ALA A 210 4.76 -13.61 3.57
C ALA A 210 4.60 -13.17 2.12
N TYR A 211 5.70 -12.73 1.52
CA TYR A 211 5.79 -12.37 0.11
C TYR A 211 6.68 -13.35 -0.61
N LEU A 212 6.21 -13.86 -1.74
CA LEU A 212 6.92 -14.78 -2.63
C LEU A 212 7.07 -14.09 -3.98
N ARG A 213 8.27 -13.98 -4.54
CA ARG A 213 8.48 -13.54 -5.92
C ARG A 213 8.37 -14.72 -6.86
N ALA A 214 7.43 -14.67 -7.80
CA ALA A 214 7.35 -15.66 -8.87
C ALA A 214 8.34 -15.37 -10.00
N THR A 215 8.73 -16.39 -10.74
CA THR A 215 9.59 -16.26 -11.93
C THR A 215 8.90 -15.54 -13.08
N ASP A 216 7.62 -15.74 -13.21
CA ASP A 216 6.80 -15.20 -14.29
C ASP A 216 5.31 -15.15 -13.88
N PRO A 217 4.40 -14.54 -14.67
CA PRO A 217 2.99 -14.42 -14.31
C PRO A 217 2.26 -15.77 -14.18
N ILE A 218 2.63 -16.77 -14.96
CA ILE A 218 2.02 -18.11 -14.89
C ILE A 218 2.42 -18.78 -13.58
N ALA A 219 3.69 -18.66 -13.19
CA ALA A 219 4.20 -19.14 -11.92
C ALA A 219 3.54 -18.41 -10.74
N ALA A 220 3.25 -17.11 -10.86
CA ALA A 220 2.56 -16.34 -9.82
C ALA A 220 1.14 -16.88 -9.56
N ASP A 221 0.37 -17.13 -10.62
CA ASP A 221 -0.96 -17.74 -10.49
C ASP A 221 -0.89 -19.18 -9.94
N ALA A 222 0.10 -19.96 -10.38
CA ALA A 222 0.31 -21.31 -9.87
C ALA A 222 0.71 -21.33 -8.38
N LEU A 223 1.58 -20.41 -7.93
CA LEU A 223 1.96 -20.25 -6.52
C LEU A 223 0.76 -19.84 -5.66
N LYS A 224 0.00 -18.86 -6.09
CA LYS A 224 -1.23 -18.42 -5.42
C LYS A 224 -2.17 -19.60 -5.16
N ASN A 225 -2.48 -20.38 -6.19
CA ASN A 225 -3.38 -21.52 -6.09
C ASN A 225 -2.80 -22.63 -5.19
N ARG A 226 -1.51 -22.94 -5.34
CA ARG A 226 -0.83 -23.99 -4.58
C ARG A 226 -0.81 -23.70 -3.08
N VAL A 227 -0.61 -22.45 -2.68
CA VAL A 227 -0.71 -22.03 -1.27
C VAL A 227 -2.13 -22.23 -0.74
N GLY A 228 -3.15 -21.86 -1.52
CA GLY A 228 -4.55 -21.96 -1.12
C GLY A 228 -5.09 -23.39 -1.08
N ASP A 229 -4.59 -24.27 -1.94
CA ASP A 229 -5.02 -25.66 -2.07
C ASP A 229 -4.43 -26.57 -0.99
N ASP A 230 -3.25 -26.24 -0.43
CA ASP A 230 -2.66 -27.03 0.64
C ASP A 230 -3.35 -26.76 1.99
N GLN A 231 -4.33 -27.57 2.29
CA GLN A 231 -5.13 -27.45 3.53
C GLN A 231 -4.31 -27.58 4.82
N ARG A 232 -3.10 -28.16 4.76
CA ARG A 232 -2.20 -28.30 5.92
C ARG A 232 -1.65 -26.93 6.33
N LEU A 233 -1.43 -26.05 5.36
CA LEU A 233 -0.88 -24.70 5.60
C LEU A 233 -1.91 -23.79 6.27
N LYS A 234 -3.20 -23.95 5.96
CA LYS A 234 -4.28 -23.01 6.37
C LYS A 234 -3.99 -21.56 5.96
N LEU A 235 -3.31 -21.41 4.83
CA LEU A 235 -2.91 -20.14 4.22
C LEU A 235 -3.71 -19.88 2.95
N GLU A 236 -3.69 -18.65 2.50
CA GLU A 236 -4.27 -18.20 1.24
C GLU A 236 -3.26 -17.33 0.51
N GLY A 237 -3.04 -17.63 -0.77
CA GLY A 237 -2.22 -16.81 -1.65
C GLY A 237 -3.07 -15.86 -2.47
N MET A 238 -2.62 -14.64 -2.69
CA MET A 238 -3.19 -13.70 -3.64
C MET A 238 -2.10 -12.88 -4.33
N LEU A 239 -2.36 -12.39 -5.53
CA LEU A 239 -1.43 -11.46 -6.15
C LEU A 239 -1.38 -10.16 -5.35
N GLU A 240 -0.20 -9.60 -5.20
CA GLU A 240 -0.03 -8.34 -4.46
C GLU A 240 -0.85 -7.21 -5.09
N THR A 241 -0.97 -7.18 -6.42
CA THR A 241 -1.83 -6.25 -7.16
C THR A 241 -3.30 -6.39 -6.79
N ASP A 242 -3.78 -7.63 -6.64
CA ASP A 242 -5.17 -7.90 -6.26
C ASP A 242 -5.45 -7.50 -4.81
N TYR A 243 -4.47 -7.70 -3.92
CA TYR A 243 -4.55 -7.26 -2.53
C TYR A 243 -4.76 -5.75 -2.44
N TYR A 244 -3.92 -4.96 -3.10
CA TYR A 244 -4.07 -3.51 -3.10
C TYR A 244 -5.34 -3.04 -3.83
N ALA A 245 -5.77 -3.72 -4.89
CA ALA A 245 -7.02 -3.43 -5.56
C ALA A 245 -8.24 -3.66 -4.64
N LYS A 246 -8.24 -4.73 -3.83
CA LYS A 246 -9.29 -4.99 -2.82
C LYS A 246 -9.30 -3.93 -1.73
N GLN A 247 -8.14 -3.51 -1.21
CA GLN A 247 -8.05 -2.44 -0.20
C GLN A 247 -8.69 -1.14 -0.70
N THR A 248 -8.56 -0.85 -2.01
CA THR A 248 -9.20 0.31 -2.64
C THR A 248 -10.72 0.14 -2.75
N SER A 249 -11.20 -1.07 -3.00
CA SER A 249 -12.62 -1.35 -3.17
C SER A 249 -13.39 -1.34 -1.85
N SER A 250 -12.73 -1.61 -0.73
CA SER A 250 -13.33 -1.47 0.62
C SER A 250 -13.65 -0.01 0.97
N GLY A 251 -13.03 0.97 0.27
CA GLY A 251 -13.46 2.38 0.23
C GLY A 251 -14.64 2.66 -0.71
N ALA A 252 -15.24 1.64 -1.33
CA ALA A 252 -16.25 1.75 -2.40
C ALA A 252 -17.66 2.24 -2.00
N PRO A 253 -18.10 2.39 -0.72
CA PRO A 253 -19.36 3.08 -0.45
C PRO A 253 -19.43 4.47 -1.09
N ILE A 254 -18.28 5.12 -1.30
CA ILE A 254 -18.20 6.43 -1.95
C ILE A 254 -18.53 6.37 -3.45
N LYS A 255 -18.32 5.22 -4.13
CA LYS A 255 -18.67 5.04 -5.54
C LYS A 255 -20.18 5.12 -5.81
N TYR A 256 -20.99 4.63 -4.88
CA TYR A 256 -22.45 4.61 -5.06
C TYR A 256 -23.12 5.94 -4.74
N ILE A 257 -22.50 6.79 -3.92
CA ILE A 257 -23.02 8.14 -3.62
C ILE A 257 -22.84 9.07 -4.82
N GLY A 258 -21.80 8.89 -5.64
CA GLY A 258 -21.55 9.71 -6.84
C GLY A 258 -22.38 9.35 -8.08
N ILE A 259 -23.18 8.26 -8.05
CA ILE A 259 -24.03 7.82 -9.18
C ILE A 259 -25.50 8.25 -8.97
N VAL A 260 -25.86 8.66 -7.76
CA VAL A 260 -27.25 9.01 -7.37
C VAL A 260 -27.48 10.52 -7.25
N VAL A 261 -26.50 11.35 -7.63
CA VAL A 261 -26.66 12.83 -7.67
C VAL A 261 -26.72 13.34 -9.10
#